data_4d0df15a9d411b51db14d7c24ab4b2bf
#
_entry.id   4d0df15a9d411b51db14d7c24ab4b2bf
#
_cell.length_a   1.000
_cell.length_b   1.000
_cell.length_c   1.000
_cell.angle_alpha   90.00
_cell.angle_beta   90.00
_cell.angle_gamma   90.00
#
_symmetry.space_group_name_H-M   'P 1'
#
loop_
_entity.id
_entity.type
_entity.pdbx_description
1 polymer ?
#
loop_
_entity_poly.entity_id
_entity_poly.type
_entity_poly.pdbx_seq_one_letter_code
_entity_poly.pdbx_strand_id
1 'polypeptide(L)'
;MPKDVPSPCPPKPAFPPDDFVKAIEESYVKKRQARMAALGIVTPAAAEQFIAADLRSFERKDVLTKTYPLTDHVIICEGDSWFNHPLLDPIPDELLDFGYSVLHSNYPGKHLEASLTEGKFLAPLLDGRKPQIKALLLSGGGNDLINWHKGHAKFSPIFRKASSGSSPGDFIDAANLSFALEDLAGWLKGISGKLAQADAKQLPVLLHCYEFISPKKYGPSPFKGTWVNPQLDAIGAPKDPAFRKQITGELQKPWIGAYKDACHRLDWHFVATQNLVKNRWHDEIHPQDDAFYDITCVYWELLHGLGILPSRRVTQLPAAA
;
A
#
# COMPACT_ATOMS: atom_id res chain seq x y z
N MET A 1 -26.57 24.04 8.74
CA MET A 1 -26.92 22.96 7.82
C MET A 1 -26.59 21.66 8.51
N PRO A 2 -27.41 20.63 8.51
CA PRO A 2 -27.04 19.34 9.05
C PRO A 2 -25.87 18.84 8.22
N LYS A 3 -24.80 18.37 8.89
CA LYS A 3 -23.71 17.66 8.23
C LYS A 3 -24.32 16.42 7.61
N ASP A 4 -24.29 16.33 6.27
CA ASP A 4 -24.69 15.13 5.57
C ASP A 4 -23.91 13.96 6.19
N VAL A 5 -24.65 12.99 6.72
CA VAL A 5 -24.08 11.75 7.21
C VAL A 5 -23.46 11.10 5.97
N PRO A 6 -22.15 10.80 5.94
CA PRO A 6 -21.55 10.17 4.78
C PRO A 6 -22.32 8.90 4.45
N SER A 7 -22.62 8.73 3.17
CA SER A 7 -23.25 7.51 2.67
C SER A 7 -22.41 6.31 3.13
N PRO A 8 -23.01 5.21 3.56
CA PRO A 8 -22.24 4.04 3.98
C PRO A 8 -21.33 3.56 2.84
N CYS A 9 -20.13 3.10 3.21
CA CYS A 9 -19.18 2.53 2.26
C CYS A 9 -19.88 1.49 1.37
N PRO A 10 -19.63 1.47 0.05
CA PRO A 10 -20.27 0.53 -0.85
C PRO A 10 -20.10 -0.92 -0.37
N PRO A 11 -21.12 -1.78 -0.49
CA PRO A 11 -20.96 -3.19 -0.17
C PRO A 11 -19.93 -3.83 -1.10
N LYS A 12 -19.14 -4.79 -0.57
CA LYS A 12 -18.16 -5.52 -1.40
C LYS A 12 -18.89 -6.22 -2.55
N PRO A 13 -18.53 -5.96 -3.82
CA PRO A 13 -19.22 -6.55 -4.96
C PRO A 13 -19.05 -8.06 -5.02
N ALA A 14 -20.03 -8.76 -5.56
CA ALA A 14 -19.93 -10.18 -5.84
C ALA A 14 -18.94 -10.42 -7.00
N PHE A 15 -18.17 -11.51 -6.91
CA PHE A 15 -17.20 -11.89 -7.95
C PHE A 15 -17.88 -12.09 -9.32
N PRO A 16 -17.21 -11.74 -10.44
CA PRO A 16 -17.72 -12.07 -11.77
C PRO A 16 -17.80 -13.60 -11.99
N PRO A 17 -18.72 -14.08 -12.87
CA PRO A 17 -18.91 -15.52 -13.13
C PRO A 17 -17.65 -16.22 -13.64
N ASP A 18 -17.48 -17.49 -13.25
CA ASP A 18 -16.31 -18.33 -13.57
C ASP A 18 -15.99 -18.47 -15.08
N ASP A 19 -16.98 -18.32 -15.96
CA ASP A 19 -16.79 -18.46 -17.40
C ASP A 19 -16.01 -17.32 -18.04
N PHE A 20 -16.04 -16.15 -17.44
CA PHE A 20 -15.25 -15.00 -17.87
C PHE A 20 -13.75 -15.15 -17.52
N VAL A 21 -13.49 -15.90 -16.47
CA VAL A 21 -12.18 -16.21 -15.92
C VAL A 21 -11.34 -16.98 -16.92
N LYS A 22 -11.92 -17.97 -17.60
CA LYS A 22 -11.21 -18.86 -18.56
C LYS A 22 -10.67 -18.15 -19.79
N ALA A 23 -11.38 -17.15 -20.31
CA ALA A 23 -10.96 -16.46 -21.54
C ALA A 23 -9.70 -15.57 -21.32
N ILE A 24 -9.44 -15.18 -20.08
CA ILE A 24 -8.29 -14.33 -19.70
C ILE A 24 -7.07 -15.17 -19.31
N GLU A 25 -7.29 -16.41 -18.83
CA GLU A 25 -6.22 -17.30 -18.33
C GLU A 25 -5.08 -17.53 -19.32
N GLU A 26 -5.38 -17.78 -20.58
CA GLU A 26 -4.35 -18.19 -21.57
C GLU A 26 -3.33 -17.06 -21.87
N SER A 27 -3.76 -15.79 -21.84
CA SER A 27 -2.85 -14.66 -22.13
C SER A 27 -1.89 -14.35 -20.99
N TYR A 28 -2.16 -14.83 -19.77
CA TYR A 28 -1.40 -14.48 -18.57
C TYR A 28 -0.50 -15.59 -18.01
N VAL A 29 -0.69 -16.83 -18.45
CA VAL A 29 0.14 -17.97 -18.01
C VAL A 29 1.64 -17.67 -18.14
N LYS A 30 2.04 -17.06 -19.23
CA LYS A 30 3.45 -16.73 -19.51
C LYS A 30 4.01 -15.65 -18.59
N LYS A 31 3.22 -14.60 -18.32
CA LYS A 31 3.60 -13.51 -17.41
C LYS A 31 3.64 -14.01 -15.97
N ARG A 32 2.69 -14.87 -15.59
CA ARG A 32 2.60 -15.50 -14.30
C ARG A 32 3.81 -16.40 -14.01
N GLN A 33 4.21 -17.22 -14.97
CA GLN A 33 5.40 -18.07 -14.85
C GLN A 33 6.67 -17.24 -14.63
N ALA A 34 6.85 -16.17 -15.38
CA ALA A 34 7.98 -15.25 -15.21
C ALA A 34 7.98 -14.59 -13.82
N ARG A 35 6.80 -14.21 -13.31
CA ARG A 35 6.65 -13.62 -11.98
C ARG A 35 6.91 -14.63 -10.86
N MET A 36 6.43 -15.87 -11.00
CA MET A 36 6.73 -16.96 -10.08
C MET A 36 8.22 -17.24 -9.99
N ALA A 37 8.89 -17.29 -11.14
CA ALA A 37 10.35 -17.48 -11.20
C ALA A 37 11.09 -16.32 -10.50
N ALA A 38 10.68 -15.08 -10.73
CA ALA A 38 11.26 -13.90 -10.09
C ALA A 38 11.06 -13.89 -8.55
N LEU A 39 9.97 -14.50 -8.05
CA LEU A 39 9.69 -14.63 -6.62
C LEU A 39 10.28 -15.90 -5.99
N GLY A 40 10.99 -16.74 -6.75
CA GLY A 40 11.58 -17.97 -6.25
C GLY A 40 10.56 -19.04 -5.85
N ILE A 41 9.37 -19.06 -6.45
CA ILE A 41 8.29 -19.99 -6.15
C ILE A 41 8.60 -21.32 -6.86
N VAL A 42 9.11 -22.28 -6.10
CA VAL A 42 9.62 -23.56 -6.67
C VAL A 42 8.82 -24.80 -6.27
N THR A 43 7.85 -24.68 -5.36
CA THR A 43 7.02 -25.83 -4.95
C THR A 43 5.66 -25.84 -5.65
N PRO A 44 5.11 -27.00 -6.04
CA PRO A 44 3.80 -27.09 -6.69
C PRO A 44 2.66 -26.45 -5.86
N ALA A 45 2.61 -26.74 -4.56
CA ALA A 45 1.58 -26.18 -3.67
C ALA A 45 1.66 -24.66 -3.55
N ALA A 46 2.88 -24.10 -3.48
CA ALA A 46 3.08 -22.66 -3.47
C ALA A 46 2.71 -22.04 -4.82
N ALA A 47 3.01 -22.74 -5.92
CA ALA A 47 2.63 -22.31 -7.25
C ALA A 47 1.09 -22.26 -7.43
N GLU A 48 0.38 -23.28 -6.97
CA GLU A 48 -1.09 -23.32 -7.04
C GLU A 48 -1.74 -22.19 -6.25
N GLN A 49 -1.27 -21.94 -5.02
CA GLN A 49 -1.77 -20.83 -4.20
C GLN A 49 -1.50 -19.47 -4.84
N PHE A 50 -0.30 -19.27 -5.37
CA PHE A 50 0.06 -18.06 -6.10
C PHE A 50 -0.81 -17.89 -7.34
N ILE A 51 -0.98 -18.94 -8.15
CA ILE A 51 -1.80 -18.89 -9.36
C ILE A 51 -3.24 -18.53 -9.02
N ALA A 52 -3.82 -19.18 -8.01
CA ALA A 52 -5.21 -18.91 -7.62
C ALA A 52 -5.44 -17.49 -7.10
N ALA A 53 -4.47 -16.91 -6.40
CA ALA A 53 -4.55 -15.55 -5.89
C ALA A 53 -4.24 -14.51 -6.98
N ASP A 54 -3.18 -14.74 -7.77
CA ASP A 54 -2.79 -13.85 -8.87
C ASP A 54 -3.88 -13.77 -9.95
N LEU A 55 -4.57 -14.89 -10.24
CA LEU A 55 -5.72 -14.93 -11.12
C LEU A 55 -6.81 -13.99 -10.63
N ARG A 56 -7.30 -14.17 -9.42
CA ARG A 56 -8.41 -13.36 -8.88
C ARG A 56 -8.11 -11.86 -8.94
N SER A 57 -6.93 -11.45 -8.45
CA SER A 57 -6.52 -10.04 -8.48
C SER A 57 -6.37 -9.50 -9.90
N PHE A 58 -5.80 -10.32 -10.79
CA PHE A 58 -5.50 -9.90 -12.16
C PHE A 58 -6.75 -9.79 -13.03
N GLU A 59 -7.64 -10.75 -12.98
CA GLU A 59 -8.90 -10.79 -13.71
C GLU A 59 -9.77 -9.60 -13.36
N ARG A 60 -9.86 -9.30 -12.07
CA ARG A 60 -10.62 -8.17 -11.56
C ARG A 60 -10.12 -6.85 -12.15
N LYS A 61 -8.80 -6.61 -12.15
CA LYS A 61 -8.18 -5.41 -12.73
C LYS A 61 -8.41 -5.32 -14.24
N ASP A 62 -8.17 -6.41 -14.94
CA ASP A 62 -8.25 -6.44 -16.41
C ASP A 62 -9.68 -6.29 -16.89
N VAL A 63 -10.65 -6.96 -16.26
CA VAL A 63 -12.07 -6.81 -16.54
C VAL A 63 -12.50 -5.38 -16.31
N LEU A 64 -12.21 -4.82 -15.15
CA LEU A 64 -12.64 -3.47 -14.81
C LEU A 64 -12.00 -2.43 -15.74
N THR A 65 -10.72 -2.61 -16.10
CA THR A 65 -10.03 -1.70 -17.02
C THR A 65 -10.51 -1.82 -18.45
N LYS A 66 -10.83 -3.02 -18.94
CA LYS A 66 -11.34 -3.24 -20.32
C LYS A 66 -12.81 -2.87 -20.46
N THR A 67 -13.62 -3.21 -19.46
CA THR A 67 -15.06 -2.95 -19.49
C THR A 67 -15.37 -1.47 -19.23
N TYR A 68 -14.50 -0.81 -18.49
CA TYR A 68 -14.68 0.57 -18.09
C TYR A 68 -13.42 1.39 -18.42
N PRO A 69 -13.35 1.97 -19.61
CA PRO A 69 -12.25 2.84 -20.00
C PRO A 69 -12.11 4.00 -19.00
N LEU A 70 -10.91 4.54 -18.91
CA LEU A 70 -10.62 5.69 -18.05
C LEU A 70 -11.58 6.83 -18.38
N THR A 71 -12.19 7.36 -17.33
CA THR A 71 -13.19 8.44 -17.41
C THR A 71 -12.56 9.77 -16.97
N ASP A 72 -13.39 10.79 -16.77
CA ASP A 72 -12.94 12.12 -16.33
C ASP A 72 -12.49 12.16 -14.85
N HIS A 73 -12.66 11.08 -14.10
CA HIS A 73 -12.27 11.00 -12.70
C HIS A 73 -11.26 9.87 -12.48
N VAL A 74 -9.99 10.15 -12.74
CA VAL A 74 -8.91 9.19 -12.63
C VAL A 74 -8.10 9.45 -11.38
N ILE A 75 -7.76 8.39 -10.67
CA ILE A 75 -6.90 8.40 -9.49
C ILE A 75 -5.58 7.73 -9.86
N ILE A 76 -4.46 8.38 -9.59
CA ILE A 76 -3.15 7.75 -9.68
C ILE A 76 -2.83 7.09 -8.35
N CYS A 77 -2.43 5.82 -8.36
CA CYS A 77 -1.94 5.10 -7.20
C CYS A 77 -0.46 4.81 -7.37
N GLU A 78 0.37 5.49 -6.59
CA GLU A 78 1.83 5.36 -6.55
C GLU A 78 2.25 4.72 -5.23
N GLY A 79 3.02 3.64 -5.26
CA GLY A 79 3.50 3.08 -4.01
C GLY A 79 3.95 1.63 -4.05
N ASP A 80 3.86 0.97 -2.90
CA ASP A 80 4.42 -0.34 -2.62
C ASP A 80 3.37 -1.48 -2.55
N SER A 81 3.63 -2.51 -1.73
CA SER A 81 2.78 -3.68 -1.60
C SER A 81 1.39 -3.41 -0.98
N TRP A 82 1.19 -2.29 -0.31
CA TRP A 82 -0.14 -1.89 0.15
C TRP A 82 -1.03 -1.40 -0.99
N PHE A 83 -0.41 -1.09 -2.14
CA PHE A 83 -1.11 -0.72 -3.37
C PHE A 83 -0.96 -1.77 -4.48
N ASN A 84 -0.07 -2.75 -4.33
CA ASN A 84 0.09 -3.82 -5.30
C ASN A 84 0.65 -5.09 -4.64
N HIS A 85 -0.22 -5.88 -4.05
CA HIS A 85 0.15 -7.17 -3.48
C HIS A 85 -0.26 -8.31 -4.42
N PRO A 86 0.60 -9.32 -4.64
CA PRO A 86 0.31 -10.40 -5.59
C PRO A 86 -0.81 -11.35 -5.15
N LEU A 87 -1.16 -11.37 -3.86
CA LEU A 87 -2.06 -12.36 -3.26
C LEU A 87 -3.27 -11.75 -2.54
N LEU A 88 -3.37 -10.44 -2.49
CA LEU A 88 -4.39 -9.73 -1.73
C LEU A 88 -5.07 -8.72 -2.65
N ASP A 89 -6.24 -8.28 -2.23
CA ASP A 89 -6.98 -7.18 -2.85
C ASP A 89 -6.60 -5.85 -2.17
N PRO A 90 -5.49 -5.19 -2.56
CA PRO A 90 -5.04 -3.97 -1.93
C PRO A 90 -5.94 -2.78 -2.24
N ILE A 91 -5.69 -1.66 -1.59
CA ILE A 91 -6.50 -0.43 -1.66
C ILE A 91 -6.90 -0.03 -3.10
N PRO A 92 -6.02 0.00 -4.11
CA PRO A 92 -6.41 0.36 -5.47
C PRO A 92 -7.38 -0.62 -6.12
N ASP A 93 -7.33 -1.91 -5.76
CA ASP A 93 -8.23 -2.93 -6.30
C ASP A 93 -9.63 -2.77 -5.72
N GLU A 94 -9.73 -2.52 -4.42
CA GLU A 94 -11.00 -2.18 -3.77
C GLU A 94 -11.58 -0.85 -4.31
N LEU A 95 -10.75 0.15 -4.62
CA LEU A 95 -11.22 1.40 -5.25
C LEU A 95 -11.76 1.17 -6.66
N LEU A 96 -11.16 0.26 -7.43
CA LEU A 96 -11.72 -0.15 -8.73
C LEU A 96 -13.13 -0.74 -8.55
N ASP A 97 -13.33 -1.57 -7.52
CA ASP A 97 -14.63 -2.13 -7.19
C ASP A 97 -15.64 -1.08 -6.72
N PHE A 98 -15.18 -0.06 -6.03
CA PHE A 98 -16.01 1.10 -5.67
C PHE A 98 -16.34 2.00 -6.87
N GLY A 99 -15.87 1.64 -8.07
CA GLY A 99 -16.20 2.32 -9.32
C GLY A 99 -15.27 3.46 -9.70
N TYR A 100 -14.14 3.62 -9.04
CA TYR A 100 -13.12 4.58 -9.46
C TYR A 100 -12.34 4.10 -10.67
N SER A 101 -11.83 5.02 -11.46
CA SER A 101 -10.82 4.74 -12.48
C SER A 101 -9.43 4.91 -11.87
N VAL A 102 -8.60 3.87 -11.89
CA VAL A 102 -7.30 3.86 -11.22
C VAL A 102 -6.18 3.63 -12.23
N LEU A 103 -5.13 4.44 -12.12
CA LEU A 103 -3.85 4.24 -12.81
C LEU A 103 -2.80 3.77 -11.82
N HIS A 104 -2.26 2.59 -12.07
CA HIS A 104 -1.25 1.98 -11.21
C HIS A 104 0.16 2.38 -11.62
N SER A 105 0.92 2.92 -10.66
CA SER A 105 2.35 3.24 -10.78
C SER A 105 3.14 2.60 -9.62
N ASN A 106 2.65 1.46 -9.13
CA ASN A 106 3.07 0.79 -7.91
C ASN A 106 3.65 -0.60 -8.19
N TYR A 107 4.51 -1.10 -7.31
CA TYR A 107 4.97 -2.49 -7.29
C TYR A 107 5.39 -2.93 -5.89
N PRO A 108 5.32 -4.24 -5.57
CA PRO A 108 5.69 -4.76 -4.25
C PRO A 108 7.14 -4.42 -3.90
N GLY A 109 7.37 -3.99 -2.66
CA GLY A 109 8.71 -3.66 -2.18
C GLY A 109 9.26 -2.31 -2.66
N LYS A 110 8.43 -1.48 -3.32
CA LYS A 110 8.84 -0.15 -3.76
C LYS A 110 9.23 0.74 -2.58
N HIS A 111 10.36 1.41 -2.71
CA HIS A 111 10.81 2.45 -1.78
C HIS A 111 10.20 3.80 -2.15
N LEU A 112 9.98 4.66 -1.19
CA LEU A 112 9.51 6.03 -1.44
C LEU A 112 10.55 6.84 -2.20
N GLU A 113 11.85 6.61 -1.94
CA GLU A 113 12.94 7.16 -2.75
C GLU A 113 12.81 6.78 -4.22
N ALA A 114 12.43 5.52 -4.52
CA ALA A 114 12.20 5.07 -5.89
C ALA A 114 11.00 5.78 -6.53
N SER A 115 9.93 6.05 -5.77
CA SER A 115 8.82 6.85 -6.26
C SER A 115 9.26 8.26 -6.66
N LEU A 116 10.14 8.88 -5.87
CA LEU A 116 10.73 10.16 -6.20
C LEU A 116 11.65 10.09 -7.43
N THR A 117 12.57 9.13 -7.49
CA THR A 117 13.59 9.07 -8.55
C THR A 117 13.01 8.64 -9.88
N GLU A 118 12.17 7.62 -9.92
CA GLU A 118 11.50 7.13 -11.12
C GLU A 118 10.46 8.11 -11.66
N GLY A 119 9.68 8.73 -10.77
CA GLY A 119 8.68 9.72 -11.12
C GLY A 119 7.56 9.22 -12.05
N LYS A 120 7.28 7.90 -12.07
CA LYS A 120 6.32 7.29 -12.99
C LYS A 120 4.90 7.84 -12.86
N PHE A 121 4.51 8.28 -11.66
CA PHE A 121 3.22 8.91 -11.41
C PHE A 121 3.03 10.24 -12.18
N LEU A 122 4.11 10.83 -12.69
CA LEU A 122 4.03 12.06 -13.47
C LEU A 122 3.61 11.80 -14.93
N ALA A 123 3.84 10.62 -15.47
CA ALA A 123 3.55 10.33 -16.87
C ALA A 123 2.10 10.68 -17.26
N PRO A 124 1.06 10.28 -16.50
CA PRO A 124 -0.32 10.67 -16.80
C PRO A 124 -0.59 12.16 -16.71
N LEU A 125 0.18 12.90 -15.90
CA LEU A 125 0.04 14.34 -15.75
C LEU A 125 0.67 15.11 -16.92
N LEU A 126 1.66 14.50 -17.60
CA LEU A 126 2.42 15.11 -18.69
C LEU A 126 1.90 14.71 -20.08
N ASP A 127 1.16 13.62 -20.21
CA ASP A 127 0.70 13.05 -21.49
C ASP A 127 -0.67 13.53 -21.97
N GLY A 128 -1.16 14.64 -21.43
CA GLY A 128 -2.46 15.23 -21.82
C GLY A 128 -3.65 14.72 -21.02
N ARG A 129 -3.51 13.72 -20.14
CA ARG A 129 -4.56 13.21 -19.26
C ARG A 129 -4.77 14.03 -17.97
N LYS A 130 -3.93 15.04 -17.75
CA LYS A 130 -3.96 15.89 -16.55
C LYS A 130 -5.36 16.37 -16.14
N PRO A 131 -6.26 16.83 -17.06
CA PRO A 131 -7.59 17.28 -16.66
C PRO A 131 -8.47 16.18 -16.06
N GLN A 132 -8.20 14.91 -16.41
CA GLN A 132 -8.92 13.75 -15.91
C GLN A 132 -8.42 13.31 -14.52
N ILE A 133 -7.16 13.64 -14.18
CA ILE A 133 -6.55 13.23 -12.91
C ILE A 133 -7.11 14.06 -11.77
N LYS A 134 -7.69 13.44 -10.77
CA LYS A 134 -8.35 14.09 -9.64
C LYS A 134 -7.63 13.93 -8.32
N ALA A 135 -6.83 12.87 -8.16
CA ALA A 135 -6.03 12.65 -6.97
C ALA A 135 -4.78 11.80 -7.26
N LEU A 136 -3.79 11.94 -6.41
CA LEU A 136 -2.67 11.01 -6.25
C LEU A 136 -2.79 10.34 -4.88
N LEU A 137 -2.93 9.03 -4.86
CA LEU A 137 -2.77 8.23 -3.65
C LEU A 137 -1.32 7.77 -3.57
N LEU A 138 -0.72 7.95 -2.40
CA LEU A 138 0.68 7.63 -2.16
C LEU A 138 0.82 6.64 -1.00
N SER A 139 1.50 5.53 -1.26
CA SER A 139 1.92 4.54 -0.27
C SER A 139 3.43 4.37 -0.35
N GLY A 140 4.12 4.42 0.77
CA GLY A 140 5.57 4.23 0.76
C GLY A 140 6.21 4.58 2.10
N GLY A 141 7.51 4.29 2.22
CA GLY A 141 8.30 4.53 3.41
C GLY A 141 8.42 3.32 4.34
N GLY A 142 7.49 2.35 4.28
CA GLY A 142 7.57 1.11 5.07
C GLY A 142 8.78 0.27 4.69
N ASN A 143 8.97 0.05 3.41
CA ASN A 143 10.12 -0.66 2.87
C ASN A 143 11.43 0.09 3.13
N ASP A 144 11.38 1.42 3.09
CA ASP A 144 12.53 2.28 3.40
C ASP A 144 12.98 2.08 4.84
N LEU A 145 12.06 2.03 5.80
CA LEU A 145 12.39 1.80 7.21
C LEU A 145 12.86 0.37 7.49
N ILE A 146 12.15 -0.64 6.96
CA ILE A 146 12.48 -2.06 7.22
C ILE A 146 13.80 -2.44 6.54
N ASN A 147 14.08 -1.93 5.34
CA ASN A 147 15.27 -2.24 4.55
C ASN A 147 16.30 -1.12 4.53
N TRP A 148 16.17 -0.16 5.41
CA TRP A 148 16.95 1.08 5.40
C TRP A 148 18.47 0.88 5.34
N HIS A 149 18.96 -0.25 5.85
CA HIS A 149 20.38 -0.62 5.82
C HIS A 149 20.85 -1.27 4.49
N LYS A 150 19.95 -1.70 3.61
CA LYS A 150 20.34 -2.49 2.41
C LYS A 150 20.75 -1.65 1.20
N GLY A 151 20.29 -0.41 1.12
CA GLY A 151 20.58 0.47 -0.02
C GLY A 151 21.64 1.54 0.26
N HIS A 152 21.86 1.85 1.53
CA HIS A 152 22.69 2.97 1.94
C HIS A 152 23.78 2.49 2.90
N ALA A 153 24.98 2.24 2.38
CA ALA A 153 26.16 1.85 3.18
C ALA A 153 26.54 2.86 4.30
N LYS A 154 25.79 3.95 4.43
CA LYS A 154 26.03 5.05 5.36
C LYS A 154 25.24 4.97 6.66
N PHE A 155 24.24 4.09 6.75
CA PHE A 155 23.32 4.08 7.89
C PHE A 155 23.39 2.78 8.68
N SER A 156 23.43 2.91 10.01
CA SER A 156 23.28 1.80 10.94
C SER A 156 21.81 1.37 11.03
N PRO A 157 21.52 0.11 11.39
CA PRO A 157 20.16 -0.34 11.60
C PRO A 157 19.39 0.52 12.62
N ILE A 158 18.12 0.75 12.40
CA ILE A 158 17.24 1.45 13.34
C ILE A 158 17.05 0.63 14.62
N PHE A 159 17.05 -0.70 14.52
CA PHE A 159 17.03 -1.58 15.69
C PHE A 159 18.44 -1.76 16.25
N ARG A 160 18.57 -1.69 17.58
CA ARG A 160 19.85 -1.88 18.30
C ARG A 160 19.72 -2.92 19.40
N LYS A 161 20.85 -3.52 19.77
CA LYS A 161 20.92 -4.39 20.95
C LYS A 161 20.68 -3.57 22.21
N ALA A 162 19.92 -4.14 23.16
CA ALA A 162 19.72 -3.57 24.48
C ALA A 162 19.99 -4.62 25.57
N SER A 163 20.20 -4.19 26.80
CA SER A 163 20.49 -5.05 27.95
C SER A 163 19.23 -5.84 28.37
N SER A 164 19.43 -6.93 29.12
CA SER A 164 18.32 -7.62 29.76
C SER A 164 17.57 -6.68 30.70
N GLY A 165 16.24 -6.69 30.67
CA GLY A 165 15.38 -5.80 31.45
C GLY A 165 15.18 -4.40 30.86
N SER A 166 15.71 -4.13 29.67
CA SER A 166 15.47 -2.87 28.93
C SER A 166 14.00 -2.67 28.57
N SER A 167 13.59 -1.43 28.45
CA SER A 167 12.27 -1.06 27.92
C SER A 167 12.20 -1.27 26.39
N PRO A 168 11.00 -1.36 25.79
CA PRO A 168 10.85 -1.49 24.33
C PRO A 168 11.58 -0.39 23.54
N GLY A 169 11.57 0.85 24.02
CA GLY A 169 12.24 1.98 23.37
C GLY A 169 13.78 1.86 23.34
N ASP A 170 14.37 1.11 24.28
CA ASP A 170 15.82 0.90 24.32
C ASP A 170 16.34 0.06 23.13
N PHE A 171 15.44 -0.66 22.44
CA PHE A 171 15.75 -1.43 21.24
C PHE A 171 15.73 -0.59 19.97
N ILE A 172 15.40 0.71 20.07
CA ILE A 172 15.39 1.65 18.95
C ILE A 172 16.60 2.57 19.06
N ASP A 173 17.35 2.70 17.98
CA ASP A 173 18.37 3.72 17.84
C ASP A 173 17.70 5.04 17.41
N ALA A 174 17.53 5.94 18.37
CA ALA A 174 16.81 7.19 18.16
C ALA A 174 17.50 8.11 17.13
N ALA A 175 18.83 8.08 17.05
CA ALA A 175 19.57 8.89 16.08
C ALA A 175 19.36 8.37 14.66
N ASN A 176 19.48 7.06 14.44
CA ASN A 176 19.24 6.44 13.15
C ASN A 176 17.77 6.58 12.71
N LEU A 177 16.83 6.46 13.65
CA LEU A 177 15.42 6.72 13.37
C LEU A 177 15.20 8.18 12.95
N SER A 178 15.82 9.15 13.63
CA SER A 178 15.71 10.56 13.23
C SER A 178 16.21 10.79 11.81
N PHE A 179 17.36 10.25 11.43
CA PHE A 179 17.86 10.34 10.06
C PHE A 179 16.91 9.71 9.04
N ALA A 180 16.37 8.53 9.34
CA ALA A 180 15.41 7.88 8.46
C ALA A 180 14.12 8.71 8.25
N LEU A 181 13.65 9.38 9.29
CA LEU A 181 12.48 10.26 9.22
C LEU A 181 12.79 11.57 8.48
N GLU A 182 14.01 12.09 8.58
CA GLU A 182 14.48 13.25 7.80
C GLU A 182 14.56 12.91 6.31
N ASP A 183 15.11 11.74 5.94
CA ASP A 183 15.15 11.24 4.57
C ASP A 183 13.73 11.11 4.02
N LEU A 184 12.81 10.49 4.78
CA LEU A 184 11.41 10.35 4.43
C LEU A 184 10.75 11.71 4.13
N ALA A 185 10.93 12.67 5.00
CA ALA A 185 10.41 14.04 4.83
C ALA A 185 11.02 14.71 3.58
N GLY A 186 12.30 14.46 3.31
CA GLY A 186 13.00 14.93 2.12
C GLY A 186 12.41 14.36 0.84
N TRP A 187 12.12 13.06 0.80
CA TRP A 187 11.51 12.40 -0.37
C TRP A 187 10.09 12.89 -0.63
N LEU A 188 9.26 13.02 0.42
CA LEU A 188 7.90 13.57 0.29
C LEU A 188 7.92 15.01 -0.24
N LYS A 189 8.83 15.83 0.26
CA LYS A 189 9.06 17.20 -0.26
C LYS A 189 9.52 17.17 -1.73
N GLY A 190 10.38 16.24 -2.10
CA GLY A 190 10.83 16.03 -3.47
C GLY A 190 9.69 15.66 -4.42
N ILE A 191 8.79 14.75 -4.00
CA ILE A 191 7.58 14.38 -4.75
C ILE A 191 6.67 15.61 -4.95
N SER A 192 6.45 16.40 -3.91
CA SER A 192 5.71 17.67 -4.00
C SER A 192 6.35 18.64 -4.99
N GLY A 193 7.68 18.74 -4.99
CA GLY A 193 8.43 19.53 -5.97
C GLY A 193 8.22 19.08 -7.42
N LYS A 194 8.19 17.75 -7.66
CA LYS A 194 7.89 17.18 -8.98
C LYS A 194 6.45 17.46 -9.42
N LEU A 195 5.48 17.38 -8.52
CA LEU A 195 4.09 17.75 -8.82
C LEU A 195 3.99 19.23 -9.21
N ALA A 196 4.70 20.11 -8.51
CA ALA A 196 4.74 21.54 -8.85
C ALA A 196 5.38 21.78 -10.23
N GLN A 197 6.47 21.07 -10.58
CA GLN A 197 7.08 21.14 -11.90
C GLN A 197 6.16 20.66 -13.04
N ALA A 198 5.29 19.69 -12.77
CA ALA A 198 4.24 19.22 -13.69
C ALA A 198 2.99 20.10 -13.67
N ASP A 199 3.04 21.29 -13.04
CA ASP A 199 1.89 22.18 -12.84
C ASP A 199 0.69 21.46 -12.21
N ALA A 200 0.94 20.55 -11.28
CA ALA A 200 -0.04 19.73 -10.57
C ALA A 200 0.02 19.94 -9.04
N LYS A 201 0.49 21.12 -8.60
CA LYS A 201 0.64 21.44 -7.17
C LYS A 201 -0.69 21.39 -6.41
N GLN A 202 -1.80 21.69 -7.09
CA GLN A 202 -3.14 21.70 -6.51
C GLN A 202 -3.84 20.31 -6.54
N LEU A 203 -3.16 19.29 -7.09
CA LEU A 203 -3.71 17.96 -7.11
C LEU A 203 -3.80 17.42 -5.66
N PRO A 204 -4.98 17.00 -5.20
CA PRO A 204 -5.09 16.35 -3.90
C PRO A 204 -4.18 15.13 -3.81
N VAL A 205 -3.34 15.10 -2.78
CA VAL A 205 -2.49 13.95 -2.46
C VAL A 205 -2.98 13.33 -1.16
N LEU A 206 -3.29 12.05 -1.19
CA LEU A 206 -3.70 11.26 -0.03
C LEU A 206 -2.55 10.31 0.33
N LEU A 207 -1.95 10.52 1.49
CA LEU A 207 -0.82 9.75 2.00
C LEU A 207 -1.25 8.99 3.24
N HIS A 208 -1.16 7.66 3.23
CA HIS A 208 -1.35 6.87 4.44
C HIS A 208 -0.03 6.58 5.15
N CYS A 209 -0.12 6.44 6.46
CA CYS A 209 0.86 5.76 7.26
C CYS A 209 0.33 4.36 7.58
N TYR A 210 1.20 3.36 7.50
CA TYR A 210 0.83 1.96 7.73
C TYR A 210 0.23 1.73 9.12
N GLU A 211 -0.55 0.66 9.25
CA GLU A 211 -1.05 0.17 10.54
C GLU A 211 0.12 -0.29 11.44
N PHE A 212 -0.12 -0.39 12.74
CA PHE A 212 0.85 -0.93 13.67
C PHE A 212 1.18 -2.39 13.34
N ILE A 213 2.39 -2.60 12.82
CA ILE A 213 2.87 -3.91 12.40
C ILE A 213 2.79 -4.95 13.52
N SER A 214 2.50 -6.19 13.13
CA SER A 214 2.30 -7.31 14.05
C SER A 214 3.43 -8.35 13.88
N PRO A 215 4.54 -8.23 14.63
CA PRO A 215 5.66 -9.15 14.52
C PRO A 215 5.30 -10.51 15.09
N LYS A 216 4.58 -11.32 14.31
CA LYS A 216 4.20 -12.70 14.63
C LYS A 216 5.02 -13.67 13.79
N LYS A 217 5.29 -14.86 14.35
CA LYS A 217 5.76 -15.96 13.52
C LYS A 217 4.60 -16.50 12.70
N TYR A 218 4.69 -16.33 11.39
CA TYR A 218 3.82 -17.02 10.46
C TYR A 218 4.47 -18.33 10.08
N GLY A 219 3.65 -19.38 9.81
CA GLY A 219 4.15 -20.67 9.35
C GLY A 219 4.94 -20.51 8.04
N PRO A 220 5.74 -21.53 7.66
CA PRO A 220 6.52 -21.49 6.43
C PRO A 220 5.59 -21.35 5.23
N SER A 221 5.57 -20.17 4.65
CA SER A 221 4.88 -19.88 3.41
C SER A 221 5.75 -18.92 2.61
N PRO A 222 6.00 -19.17 1.33
CA PRO A 222 6.76 -18.27 0.47
C PRO A 222 6.05 -16.92 0.28
N PHE A 223 4.78 -16.83 0.71
CA PHE A 223 3.93 -15.64 0.56
C PHE A 223 3.66 -14.91 1.87
N LYS A 224 4.08 -15.47 3.01
CA LYS A 224 3.98 -14.82 4.31
C LYS A 224 5.37 -14.42 4.75
N GLY A 225 5.71 -13.19 4.47
CA GLY A 225 7.02 -12.64 4.80
C GLY A 225 7.21 -12.46 6.30
N THR A 226 8.44 -12.61 6.73
CA THR A 226 8.92 -12.19 8.04
C THR A 226 9.99 -11.13 7.81
N TRP A 227 9.61 -9.86 7.96
CA TRP A 227 10.54 -8.75 7.71
C TRP A 227 11.11 -8.17 9.00
N VAL A 228 10.32 -8.15 10.06
CA VAL A 228 10.63 -7.49 11.32
C VAL A 228 11.19 -8.47 12.35
N ASN A 229 10.58 -9.65 12.50
CA ASN A 229 11.02 -10.66 13.45
C ASN A 229 12.49 -11.08 13.30
N PRO A 230 13.02 -11.32 12.07
CA PRO A 230 14.44 -11.64 11.92
C PRO A 230 15.37 -10.53 12.38
N GLN A 231 14.97 -9.27 12.24
CA GLN A 231 15.76 -8.14 12.74
C GLN A 231 15.72 -8.08 14.27
N LEU A 232 14.55 -8.30 14.88
CA LEU A 232 14.40 -8.38 16.33
C LEU A 232 15.16 -9.58 16.92
N ASP A 233 15.19 -10.72 16.24
CA ASP A 233 15.99 -11.88 16.62
C ASP A 233 17.50 -11.56 16.56
N ALA A 234 17.96 -10.87 15.53
CA ALA A 234 19.37 -10.51 15.34
C ALA A 234 19.90 -9.56 16.43
N ILE A 235 19.06 -8.72 17.00
CA ILE A 235 19.41 -7.81 18.09
C ILE A 235 19.18 -8.43 19.48
N GLY A 236 18.69 -9.69 19.56
CA GLY A 236 18.44 -10.39 20.82
C GLY A 236 17.21 -9.86 21.57
N ALA A 237 16.25 -9.26 20.89
CA ALA A 237 15.00 -8.82 21.52
C ALA A 237 14.21 -10.02 22.09
N PRO A 238 13.54 -9.84 23.26
CA PRO A 238 12.70 -10.88 23.84
C PRO A 238 11.73 -11.48 22.83
N LYS A 239 11.48 -12.80 22.92
CA LYS A 239 10.59 -13.51 21.98
C LYS A 239 9.09 -13.35 22.29
N ASP A 240 8.76 -12.63 23.36
CA ASP A 240 7.38 -12.32 23.72
C ASP A 240 6.73 -11.45 22.63
N PRO A 241 5.63 -11.90 22.00
CA PRO A 241 4.98 -11.15 20.92
C PRO A 241 4.45 -9.78 21.36
N ALA A 242 3.98 -9.66 22.62
CA ALA A 242 3.47 -8.40 23.13
C ALA A 242 4.61 -7.38 23.29
N PHE A 243 5.75 -7.82 23.80
CA PHE A 243 6.93 -6.97 23.91
C PHE A 243 7.46 -6.54 22.54
N ARG A 244 7.53 -7.45 21.56
CA ARG A 244 7.91 -7.11 20.17
C ARG A 244 6.96 -6.11 19.53
N LYS A 245 5.67 -6.25 19.78
CA LYS A 245 4.67 -5.27 19.32
C LYS A 245 4.89 -3.90 19.98
N GLN A 246 5.35 -3.85 21.22
CA GLN A 246 5.71 -2.59 21.86
C GLN A 246 6.96 -1.97 21.21
N ILE A 247 8.00 -2.76 20.91
CA ILE A 247 9.20 -2.26 20.19
C ILE A 247 8.79 -1.64 18.85
N THR A 248 7.99 -2.34 18.05
CA THR A 248 7.53 -1.80 16.77
C THR A 248 6.62 -0.59 16.94
N GLY A 249 5.85 -0.53 18.01
CA GLY A 249 5.06 0.65 18.37
C GLY A 249 5.94 1.88 18.65
N GLU A 250 7.05 1.72 19.36
CA GLU A 250 8.01 2.81 19.60
C GLU A 250 8.68 3.31 18.30
N LEU A 251 8.90 2.42 17.32
CA LEU A 251 9.33 2.80 15.99
C LEU A 251 8.25 3.58 15.24
N GLN A 252 7.00 3.11 15.27
CA GLN A 252 5.94 3.62 14.39
C GLN A 252 5.31 4.93 14.88
N LYS A 253 5.31 5.20 16.20
CA LYS A 253 4.75 6.47 16.72
C LYS A 253 5.42 7.71 16.12
N PRO A 254 6.76 7.88 16.18
CA PRO A 254 7.41 9.04 15.56
C PRO A 254 7.27 9.04 14.04
N TRP A 255 7.21 7.87 13.40
CA TRP A 255 6.95 7.76 11.98
C TRP A 255 5.57 8.30 11.59
N ILE A 256 4.50 7.88 12.28
CA ILE A 256 3.14 8.41 12.09
C ILE A 256 3.14 9.94 12.29
N GLY A 257 3.86 10.44 13.30
CA GLY A 257 4.04 11.87 13.52
C GLY A 257 4.66 12.58 12.32
N ALA A 258 5.76 12.03 11.79
CA ALA A 258 6.45 12.61 10.64
C ALA A 258 5.56 12.67 9.38
N TYR A 259 4.70 11.65 9.14
CA TYR A 259 3.74 11.66 8.03
C TYR A 259 2.65 12.72 8.21
N LYS A 260 2.08 12.84 9.40
CA LYS A 260 1.11 13.90 9.72
C LYS A 260 1.70 15.28 9.51
N ASP A 261 2.92 15.50 10.00
CA ASP A 261 3.62 16.77 9.86
C ASP A 261 3.96 17.07 8.39
N ALA A 262 4.35 16.05 7.62
CA ALA A 262 4.61 16.21 6.20
C ALA A 262 3.32 16.57 5.45
N CYS A 263 2.22 15.86 5.69
CA CYS A 263 0.93 16.18 5.10
C CYS A 263 0.50 17.61 5.42
N HIS A 264 0.60 18.04 6.67
CA HIS A 264 0.27 19.41 7.07
C HIS A 264 1.14 20.46 6.34
N ARG A 265 2.46 20.24 6.26
CA ARG A 265 3.37 21.19 5.59
C ARG A 265 3.22 21.23 4.07
N LEU A 266 2.81 20.12 3.44
CA LEU A 266 2.68 19.99 1.99
C LEU A 266 1.24 20.25 1.50
N ASP A 267 0.31 20.53 2.39
CA ASP A 267 -1.12 20.66 2.10
C ASP A 267 -1.69 19.36 1.48
N TRP A 268 -1.31 18.22 2.06
CA TRP A 268 -1.74 16.89 1.68
C TRP A 268 -2.72 16.31 2.71
N HIS A 269 -3.48 15.30 2.31
CA HIS A 269 -4.43 14.63 3.18
C HIS A 269 -3.79 13.40 3.82
N PHE A 270 -3.72 13.41 5.15
CA PHE A 270 -3.27 12.24 5.90
C PHE A 270 -4.41 11.24 6.04
N VAL A 271 -4.20 10.00 5.58
CA VAL A 271 -5.15 8.89 5.71
C VAL A 271 -4.81 8.09 6.96
N ALA A 272 -5.67 8.19 7.97
CA ALA A 272 -5.49 7.49 9.24
C ALA A 272 -5.92 6.03 9.13
N THR A 273 -4.96 5.12 9.03
CA THR A 273 -5.21 3.67 8.91
C THR A 273 -5.03 2.91 10.23
N GLN A 274 -4.55 3.58 11.28
CA GLN A 274 -4.22 2.96 12.55
C GLN A 274 -5.47 2.38 13.25
N ASN A 275 -5.32 1.19 13.82
CA ASN A 275 -6.34 0.42 14.52
C ASN A 275 -7.49 -0.14 13.62
N LEU A 276 -7.37 -0.05 12.30
CA LEU A 276 -8.34 -0.64 11.38
C LEU A 276 -8.09 -2.14 11.17
N VAL A 277 -6.84 -2.57 11.08
CA VAL A 277 -6.49 -3.98 10.82
C VAL A 277 -6.80 -4.88 12.02
N LYS A 278 -6.57 -4.40 13.25
CA LYS A 278 -6.76 -5.18 14.49
C LYS A 278 -5.94 -6.48 14.46
N ASN A 279 -6.59 -7.63 14.30
CA ASN A 279 -5.96 -8.95 14.23
C ASN A 279 -6.02 -9.58 12.83
N ARG A 280 -6.50 -8.85 11.82
CA ARG A 280 -6.70 -9.33 10.43
C ARG A 280 -5.43 -9.10 9.60
N TRP A 281 -4.36 -9.79 9.99
CA TRP A 281 -3.06 -9.73 9.32
C TRP A 281 -2.86 -10.95 8.44
N HIS A 282 -2.51 -10.74 7.18
CA HIS A 282 -2.05 -11.79 6.27
C HIS A 282 -0.64 -12.26 6.68
N ASP A 283 0.25 -11.32 6.99
CA ASP A 283 1.60 -11.55 7.50
C ASP A 283 2.02 -10.45 8.50
N GLU A 284 3.32 -10.17 8.69
CA GLU A 284 3.76 -9.17 9.68
C GLU A 284 3.36 -7.74 9.33
N ILE A 285 3.23 -7.41 8.04
CA ILE A 285 3.07 -6.04 7.55
C ILE A 285 1.91 -5.85 6.57
N HIS A 286 1.29 -6.94 6.09
CA HIS A 286 0.16 -6.86 5.16
C HIS A 286 -1.15 -7.23 5.82
N PRO A 287 -2.17 -6.35 5.75
CA PRO A 287 -3.53 -6.68 6.13
C PRO A 287 -4.12 -7.83 5.29
N GLN A 288 -5.17 -8.48 5.81
CA GLN A 288 -6.05 -9.35 5.01
C GLN A 288 -7.00 -8.50 4.15
N ASP A 289 -7.63 -9.11 3.15
CA ASP A 289 -8.53 -8.43 2.20
C ASP A 289 -9.67 -7.65 2.88
N ASP A 290 -10.29 -8.24 3.90
CA ASP A 290 -11.35 -7.58 4.66
C ASP A 290 -10.86 -6.36 5.46
N ALA A 291 -9.59 -6.35 5.85
CA ALA A 291 -8.97 -5.19 6.49
C ALA A 291 -8.53 -4.15 5.44
N PHE A 292 -8.09 -4.56 4.26
CA PHE A 292 -7.87 -3.63 3.16
C PHE A 292 -9.16 -2.94 2.72
N TYR A 293 -10.27 -3.68 2.70
CA TYR A 293 -11.59 -3.10 2.46
C TYR A 293 -11.92 -1.98 3.47
N ASP A 294 -11.76 -2.22 4.78
CA ASP A 294 -12.02 -1.18 5.80
C ASP A 294 -11.11 0.04 5.64
N ILE A 295 -9.84 -0.18 5.28
CA ILE A 295 -8.90 0.91 5.00
C ILE A 295 -9.36 1.69 3.76
N THR A 296 -9.81 0.98 2.72
CA THR A 296 -10.31 1.62 1.49
C THR A 296 -11.57 2.44 1.73
N CYS A 297 -12.40 2.06 2.68
CA CYS A 297 -13.55 2.88 3.11
C CYS A 297 -13.11 4.26 3.62
N VAL A 298 -11.99 4.34 4.34
CA VAL A 298 -11.44 5.65 4.78
C VAL A 298 -10.97 6.49 3.58
N TYR A 299 -10.33 5.86 2.59
CA TYR A 299 -9.98 6.55 1.35
C TYR A 299 -11.23 7.04 0.60
N TRP A 300 -12.25 6.19 0.50
CA TRP A 300 -13.51 6.53 -0.15
C TRP A 300 -14.18 7.74 0.52
N GLU A 301 -14.24 7.78 1.86
CA GLU A 301 -14.80 8.92 2.60
C GLU A 301 -14.04 10.21 2.32
N LEU A 302 -12.71 10.17 2.32
CA LEU A 302 -11.87 11.33 2.01
C LEU A 302 -12.03 11.79 0.57
N LEU A 303 -12.00 10.88 -0.40
CA LEU A 303 -12.22 11.20 -1.81
C LEU A 303 -13.59 11.81 -2.03
N HIS A 304 -14.63 11.24 -1.42
CA HIS A 304 -15.98 11.78 -1.49
C HIS A 304 -16.07 13.18 -0.87
N GLY A 305 -15.45 13.39 0.29
CA GLY A 305 -15.35 14.69 0.95
C GLY A 305 -14.64 15.76 0.11
N LEU A 306 -13.73 15.36 -0.78
CA LEU A 306 -13.05 16.20 -1.76
C LEU A 306 -13.85 16.40 -3.06
N GLY A 307 -15.06 15.84 -3.17
CA GLY A 307 -15.87 15.87 -4.38
C GLY A 307 -15.37 14.96 -5.51
N ILE A 308 -14.46 14.04 -5.20
CA ILE A 308 -13.93 13.06 -6.15
C ILE A 308 -14.80 11.81 -6.06
N LEU A 309 -15.77 11.73 -6.98
CA LEU A 309 -16.77 10.68 -6.96
C LEU A 309 -16.40 9.52 -7.89
N PRO A 310 -16.90 8.29 -7.60
CA PRO A 310 -16.77 7.19 -8.53
C PRO A 310 -17.33 7.54 -9.90
N SER A 311 -16.61 7.18 -10.95
CA SER A 311 -17.04 7.41 -12.33
C SER A 311 -18.12 6.43 -12.79
N ARG A 312 -18.33 5.36 -12.04
CA ARG A 312 -19.20 4.23 -12.36
C ARG A 312 -20.19 4.02 -11.23
N ARG A 313 -21.43 3.69 -11.57
CA ARG A 313 -22.37 3.18 -10.59
C ARG A 313 -22.07 1.70 -10.37
N VAL A 314 -21.75 1.31 -9.16
CA VAL A 314 -21.46 -0.09 -8.76
C VAL A 314 -22.65 -1.04 -9.09
N THR A 315 -23.85 -0.50 -9.26
CA THR A 315 -25.07 -1.23 -9.65
C THR A 315 -25.16 -1.61 -11.13
N GLN A 316 -24.19 -1.23 -11.96
CA GLN A 316 -24.20 -1.46 -13.41
C GLN A 316 -23.04 -2.35 -13.88
N LEU A 317 -22.67 -3.36 -13.11
CA LEU A 317 -22.01 -4.50 -13.74
C LEU A 317 -23.00 -5.03 -14.81
N PRO A 318 -22.59 -5.12 -16.10
CA PRO A 318 -23.47 -5.69 -17.10
C PRO A 318 -23.92 -7.05 -16.60
N ALA A 319 -25.23 -7.29 -16.58
CA ALA A 319 -25.74 -8.64 -16.45
C ALA A 319 -24.99 -9.47 -17.49
N ALA A 320 -24.35 -10.57 -17.05
CA ALA A 320 -23.63 -11.46 -17.94
C ALA A 320 -24.51 -11.76 -19.14
N ALA A 321 -24.03 -11.38 -20.33
CA ALA A 321 -24.72 -11.67 -21.58
C ALA A 321 -24.53 -13.14 -21.94
#